data_40c6cdc9165d1edcd6b759bd6d731ce3
#
_entry.id   40c6cdc9165d1edcd6b759bd6d731ce3
#
_cell.length_a   1.000
_cell.length_b   1.000
_cell.length_c   1.000
_cell.angle_alpha   90.00
_cell.angle_beta   90.00
_cell.angle_gamma   90.00
#
_symmetry.space_group_name_H-M   'P 1'
#
loop_
_entity.id
_entity.type
_entity.pdbx_description
1 polymer ?
#
loop_
_entity_poly.entity_id
_entity_poly.type
_entity_poly.pdbx_seq_one_letter_code
_entity_poly.pdbx_strand_id
1 'polypeptide(L)'
;MSTIDNTLPASLTRAQPMNATGGGTLDQSSFLKLMTAQIKFQDPFKPVDNQQMVAQMAQFSSVAGIAEMNQSLKNISEAFSTSRLSEASQFIGKNVLAKGDVAAMDANGLYRGEVVLPGSADRLTIELVDADGRVVDSSTSGSLEAGPVPFAFKSVDENGQPLNRGNLKVRVSGAIPSSTSTWLPVSAVGVSKSGSGAILKTPAGQIDVADVRGDRPVRKFQRI
;
A
#
# COMPACT_ATOMS: atom_id res chain seq x y z
N MET A 1 25.64 -5.01 -72.95
CA MET A 1 25.33 -4.25 -71.75
C MET A 1 25.17 -5.24 -70.61
N SER A 2 26.19 -5.29 -69.73
CA SER A 2 26.25 -6.27 -68.65
C SER A 2 25.74 -5.59 -67.37
N THR A 3 24.63 -6.06 -66.85
CA THR A 3 24.09 -5.57 -65.58
C THR A 3 24.78 -6.29 -64.41
N ILE A 4 25.47 -5.51 -63.57
CA ILE A 4 26.11 -6.01 -62.35
C ILE A 4 25.03 -6.10 -61.31
N ASP A 5 24.72 -7.31 -60.90
CA ASP A 5 23.81 -7.61 -59.79
C ASP A 5 24.52 -7.37 -58.46
N ASN A 6 24.13 -6.32 -57.77
CA ASN A 6 24.72 -5.89 -56.48
C ASN A 6 23.87 -6.39 -55.30
N THR A 7 23.76 -7.74 -55.16
CA THR A 7 23.13 -8.33 -53.99
C THR A 7 24.16 -8.60 -52.91
N LEU A 8 24.21 -7.72 -51.91
CA LEU A 8 24.95 -7.98 -50.69
C LEU A 8 24.30 -9.13 -49.89
N PRO A 9 25.06 -10.11 -49.42
CA PRO A 9 24.50 -11.22 -48.65
C PRO A 9 23.88 -10.72 -47.32
N ALA A 10 22.68 -11.20 -47.00
CA ALA A 10 21.86 -10.84 -45.83
C ALA A 10 22.52 -11.12 -44.46
N SER A 11 23.71 -11.70 -44.46
CA SER A 11 24.47 -11.98 -43.22
C SER A 11 25.18 -10.76 -42.63
N LEU A 12 25.28 -9.62 -43.33
CA LEU A 12 25.96 -8.42 -42.85
C LEU A 12 25.03 -7.36 -42.24
N THR A 13 23.72 -7.56 -42.28
CA THR A 13 22.72 -6.59 -41.77
C THR A 13 22.13 -6.97 -40.42
N ARG A 14 22.58 -8.04 -39.79
CA ARG A 14 22.07 -8.43 -38.46
C ARG A 14 22.95 -7.83 -37.36
N ALA A 15 22.73 -6.56 -37.05
CA ALA A 15 23.16 -5.98 -35.78
C ALA A 15 22.43 -6.74 -34.65
N GLN A 16 23.12 -7.63 -33.98
CA GLN A 16 22.64 -8.20 -32.73
C GLN A 16 22.50 -7.06 -31.70
N PRO A 17 21.35 -6.94 -30.98
CA PRO A 17 21.30 -6.03 -29.86
C PRO A 17 22.32 -6.52 -28.82
N MET A 18 23.34 -5.74 -28.56
CA MET A 18 24.22 -5.94 -27.40
C MET A 18 23.35 -5.85 -26.14
N ASN A 19 23.15 -6.97 -25.46
CA ASN A 19 22.63 -6.98 -24.11
C ASN A 19 23.61 -6.17 -23.23
N ALA A 20 23.23 -4.95 -22.89
CA ALA A 20 23.91 -4.08 -21.93
C ALA A 20 23.64 -4.58 -20.51
N THR A 21 24.10 -5.79 -20.19
CA THR A 21 24.05 -6.34 -18.83
C THR A 21 25.50 -6.32 -18.29
N GLY A 22 25.82 -5.31 -17.47
CA GLY A 22 27.08 -5.27 -16.72
C GLY A 22 28.08 -4.16 -17.12
N GLY A 23 27.62 -3.01 -17.64
CA GLY A 23 28.50 -2.01 -18.23
C GLY A 23 29.41 -1.19 -17.31
N GLY A 24 29.22 -1.21 -15.98
CA GLY A 24 29.95 -0.29 -15.11
C GLY A 24 31.32 -0.80 -14.64
N THR A 25 31.43 -2.05 -14.25
CA THR A 25 32.67 -2.60 -13.64
C THR A 25 33.68 -3.11 -14.66
N LEU A 26 33.21 -3.59 -15.82
CA LEU A 26 34.08 -4.02 -16.92
C LEU A 26 34.84 -2.85 -17.58
N ASP A 27 34.20 -1.69 -17.64
CA ASP A 27 34.76 -0.49 -18.25
C ASP A 27 35.91 0.08 -17.41
N GLN A 28 35.78 0.13 -16.09
CA GLN A 28 36.84 0.59 -15.18
C GLN A 28 38.06 -0.36 -15.16
N SER A 29 37.84 -1.67 -15.12
CA SER A 29 38.93 -2.65 -15.13
C SER A 29 39.67 -2.70 -16.48
N SER A 30 38.95 -2.54 -17.57
CA SER A 30 39.49 -2.47 -18.91
C SER A 30 40.31 -1.19 -19.12
N PHE A 31 39.82 -0.06 -18.58
CA PHE A 31 40.56 1.21 -18.58
C PHE A 31 41.87 1.11 -17.79
N LEU A 32 41.86 0.56 -16.57
CA LEU A 32 43.06 0.38 -15.76
C LEU A 32 44.10 -0.51 -16.46
N LYS A 33 43.64 -1.55 -17.16
CA LYS A 33 44.55 -2.39 -18.00
C LYS A 33 45.14 -1.61 -19.16
N LEU A 34 44.34 -0.82 -19.86
CA LEU A 34 44.81 0.04 -20.94
C LEU A 34 45.78 1.10 -20.45
N MET A 35 45.52 1.76 -19.32
CA MET A 35 46.39 2.75 -18.70
C MET A 35 47.73 2.12 -18.29
N THR A 36 47.67 0.93 -17.66
CA THR A 36 48.88 0.19 -17.28
C THR A 36 49.71 -0.24 -18.50
N ALA A 37 49.07 -0.66 -19.57
CA ALA A 37 49.74 -0.98 -20.82
C ALA A 37 50.40 0.26 -21.46
N GLN A 38 49.69 1.41 -21.48
CA GLN A 38 50.25 2.65 -21.99
C GLN A 38 51.47 3.12 -21.22
N ILE A 39 51.43 3.09 -19.88
CA ILE A 39 52.62 3.44 -19.04
C ILE A 39 53.83 2.53 -19.36
N LYS A 40 53.58 1.28 -19.71
CA LYS A 40 54.63 0.28 -19.99
C LYS A 40 55.30 0.45 -21.36
N PHE A 41 54.61 1.09 -22.32
CA PHE A 41 55.08 1.25 -23.70
C PHE A 41 55.29 2.73 -24.12
N GLN A 42 55.11 3.72 -23.20
CA GLN A 42 55.30 5.14 -23.51
C GLN A 42 56.76 5.56 -23.52
N ASP A 43 57.12 6.41 -24.49
CA ASP A 43 58.38 7.11 -24.53
C ASP A 43 58.41 8.19 -23.41
N PRO A 44 59.38 8.18 -22.51
CA PRO A 44 59.46 9.13 -21.40
C PRO A 44 59.54 10.60 -21.79
N PHE A 45 59.81 10.92 -23.08
CA PHE A 45 59.94 12.28 -23.58
C PHE A 45 58.68 12.86 -24.23
N LYS A 46 57.57 12.05 -24.37
CA LYS A 46 56.30 12.52 -24.95
C LYS A 46 55.13 11.92 -24.18
N PRO A 47 54.83 12.40 -22.96
CA PRO A 47 53.68 11.92 -22.22
C PRO A 47 52.36 12.29 -22.87
N VAL A 48 51.43 11.36 -23.05
CA VAL A 48 50.08 11.63 -23.53
C VAL A 48 49.23 12.09 -22.36
N ASP A 49 48.57 13.24 -22.51
CA ASP A 49 47.70 13.80 -21.48
C ASP A 49 46.34 13.08 -21.46
N ASN A 50 46.14 12.20 -20.50
CA ASN A 50 44.91 11.42 -20.33
C ASN A 50 43.92 12.05 -19.31
N GLN A 51 44.17 13.29 -18.86
CA GLN A 51 43.35 13.96 -17.82
C GLN A 51 41.90 14.06 -18.21
N GLN A 52 41.60 14.34 -19.47
CA GLN A 52 40.22 14.47 -19.97
C GLN A 52 39.47 13.11 -19.91
N MET A 53 40.15 12.02 -20.22
CA MET A 53 39.57 10.68 -20.16
C MET A 53 39.33 10.23 -18.71
N VAL A 54 40.25 10.51 -17.79
CA VAL A 54 40.09 10.27 -16.35
C VAL A 54 38.91 11.06 -15.79
N ALA A 55 38.73 12.33 -16.19
CA ALA A 55 37.61 13.16 -15.78
C ALA A 55 36.26 12.58 -16.26
N GLN A 56 36.19 12.11 -17.52
CA GLN A 56 34.99 11.46 -18.04
C GLN A 56 34.67 10.16 -17.30
N MET A 57 35.69 9.32 -16.99
CA MET A 57 35.51 8.10 -16.22
C MET A 57 35.03 8.38 -14.79
N ALA A 58 35.57 9.41 -14.14
CA ALA A 58 35.08 9.83 -12.83
C ALA A 58 33.62 10.25 -12.88
N GLN A 59 33.21 10.96 -13.93
CA GLN A 59 31.82 11.34 -14.15
C GLN A 59 30.92 10.11 -14.36
N PHE A 60 31.33 9.14 -15.18
CA PHE A 60 30.56 7.91 -15.39
C PHE A 60 30.48 7.07 -14.10
N SER A 61 31.57 6.96 -13.35
CA SER A 61 31.59 6.25 -12.06
C SER A 61 30.64 6.89 -11.04
N SER A 62 30.57 8.22 -11.02
CA SER A 62 29.64 8.95 -10.16
C SER A 62 28.18 8.68 -10.55
N VAL A 63 27.86 8.70 -11.84
CA VAL A 63 26.51 8.39 -12.35
C VAL A 63 26.14 6.93 -12.05
N ALA A 64 27.07 5.98 -12.25
CA ALA A 64 26.87 4.58 -11.93
C ALA A 64 26.61 4.39 -10.42
N GLY A 65 27.40 5.04 -9.56
CA GLY A 65 27.18 5.00 -8.11
C GLY A 65 25.84 5.56 -7.69
N ILE A 66 25.36 6.63 -8.34
CA ILE A 66 24.00 7.17 -8.10
C ILE A 66 22.94 6.17 -8.54
N ALA A 67 23.12 5.49 -9.67
CA ALA A 67 22.19 4.47 -10.14
C ALA A 67 22.11 3.27 -9.17
N GLU A 68 23.25 2.80 -8.66
CA GLU A 68 23.32 1.74 -7.64
C GLU A 68 22.65 2.16 -6.33
N MET A 69 22.87 3.42 -5.91
CA MET A 69 22.22 3.96 -4.72
C MET A 69 20.70 4.00 -4.90
N ASN A 70 20.19 4.46 -6.04
CA ASN A 70 18.77 4.46 -6.34
C ASN A 70 18.18 3.05 -6.35
N GLN A 71 18.91 2.07 -6.89
CA GLN A 71 18.46 0.66 -6.85
C GLN A 71 18.43 0.12 -5.42
N SER A 72 19.43 0.45 -4.60
CA SER A 72 19.48 0.06 -3.18
C SER A 72 18.32 0.66 -2.39
N LEU A 73 18.00 1.94 -2.61
CA LEU A 73 16.84 2.59 -1.99
C LEU A 73 15.52 1.92 -2.41
N LYS A 74 15.40 1.52 -3.66
CA LYS A 74 14.24 0.77 -4.14
C LYS A 74 14.11 -0.59 -3.44
N ASN A 75 15.19 -1.34 -3.34
CA ASN A 75 15.22 -2.63 -2.64
C ASN A 75 14.84 -2.48 -1.15
N ILE A 76 15.32 -1.43 -0.49
CA ILE A 76 14.93 -1.11 0.90
C ILE A 76 13.43 -0.83 0.99
N SER A 77 12.89 -0.02 0.08
CA SER A 77 11.45 0.28 0.03
C SER A 77 10.59 -0.98 -0.17
N GLU A 78 11.03 -1.90 -1.03
CA GLU A 78 10.37 -3.18 -1.25
C GLU A 78 10.43 -4.09 0.00
N ALA A 79 11.57 -4.12 0.70
CA ALA A 79 11.71 -4.87 1.95
C ALA A 79 10.77 -4.33 3.04
N PHE A 80 10.65 -3.01 3.20
CA PHE A 80 9.69 -2.41 4.12
C PHE A 80 8.23 -2.73 3.77
N SER A 81 7.90 -2.73 2.48
CA SER A 81 6.55 -3.09 2.03
C SER A 81 6.19 -4.54 2.38
N THR A 82 7.14 -5.46 2.24
CA THR A 82 6.98 -6.87 2.61
C THR A 82 6.80 -7.04 4.12
N SER A 83 7.58 -6.32 4.94
CA SER A 83 7.44 -6.35 6.41
C SER A 83 6.04 -5.88 6.84
N ARG A 84 5.55 -4.76 6.29
CA ARG A 84 4.20 -4.24 6.58
C ARG A 84 3.10 -5.22 6.18
N LEU A 85 3.26 -5.93 5.06
CA LEU A 85 2.31 -6.95 4.63
C LEU A 85 2.28 -8.13 5.62
N SER A 86 3.43 -8.54 6.14
CA SER A 86 3.53 -9.58 7.17
C SER A 86 2.83 -9.16 8.47
N GLU A 87 3.02 -7.93 8.92
CA GLU A 87 2.32 -7.37 10.09
C GLU A 87 0.81 -7.29 9.85
N ALA A 88 0.40 -6.84 8.66
CA ALA A 88 -1.00 -6.73 8.29
C ALA A 88 -1.71 -8.10 8.23
N SER A 89 -0.98 -9.18 7.92
CA SER A 89 -1.56 -10.53 7.87
C SER A 89 -2.14 -10.99 9.20
N GLN A 90 -1.70 -10.43 10.32
CA GLN A 90 -2.25 -10.71 11.66
C GLN A 90 -3.71 -10.24 11.82
N PHE A 91 -4.20 -9.36 10.95
CA PHE A 91 -5.59 -8.90 10.99
C PHE A 91 -6.55 -9.82 10.25
N ILE A 92 -6.07 -10.77 9.45
CA ILE A 92 -6.94 -11.72 8.73
C ILE A 92 -7.78 -12.52 9.74
N GLY A 93 -9.10 -12.54 9.52
CA GLY A 93 -10.06 -13.19 10.39
C GLY A 93 -10.42 -12.41 11.66
N LYS A 94 -9.79 -11.25 11.89
CA LYS A 94 -10.13 -10.34 13.00
C LYS A 94 -11.06 -9.23 12.55
N ASN A 95 -11.70 -8.59 13.52
CA ASN A 95 -12.44 -7.35 13.30
C ASN A 95 -11.52 -6.15 13.58
N VAL A 96 -11.63 -5.12 12.76
CA VAL A 96 -10.90 -3.87 12.90
C VAL A 96 -11.88 -2.71 12.98
N LEU A 97 -11.59 -1.71 13.80
CA LEU A 97 -12.36 -0.49 13.87
C LEU A 97 -11.81 0.50 12.84
N ALA A 98 -12.59 0.79 11.83
CA ALA A 98 -12.22 1.71 10.76
C ALA A 98 -13.19 2.88 10.69
N LYS A 99 -12.66 4.06 10.33
CA LYS A 99 -13.47 5.25 10.11
C LYS A 99 -14.37 5.05 8.89
N GLY A 100 -15.66 5.29 9.07
CA GLY A 100 -16.69 5.14 8.03
C GLY A 100 -18.06 4.92 8.64
N ASP A 101 -19.07 5.02 7.79
CA ASP A 101 -20.49 4.85 8.15
C ASP A 101 -21.08 3.54 7.62
N VAL A 102 -20.26 2.65 7.06
CA VAL A 102 -20.70 1.34 6.56
C VAL A 102 -20.36 0.28 7.59
N ALA A 103 -21.36 -0.35 8.15
CA ALA A 103 -21.24 -1.47 9.08
C ALA A 103 -21.39 -2.81 8.35
N ALA A 104 -20.58 -3.79 8.73
CA ALA A 104 -20.69 -5.15 8.26
C ALA A 104 -20.89 -6.10 9.45
N MET A 105 -21.59 -7.19 9.21
CA MET A 105 -21.86 -8.20 10.24
C MET A 105 -20.58 -8.97 10.56
N ASP A 106 -20.29 -9.14 11.85
CA ASP A 106 -19.23 -10.01 12.31
C ASP A 106 -19.67 -11.50 12.41
N ALA A 107 -18.75 -12.39 12.74
CA ALA A 107 -19.02 -13.81 12.87
C ALA A 107 -20.07 -14.16 13.95
N ASN A 108 -20.37 -13.23 14.87
CA ASN A 108 -21.35 -13.40 15.95
C ASN A 108 -22.74 -12.81 15.59
N GLY A 109 -22.93 -12.35 14.36
CA GLY A 109 -24.19 -11.74 13.93
C GLY A 109 -24.38 -10.32 14.44
N LEU A 110 -23.29 -9.60 14.74
CA LEU A 110 -23.34 -8.25 15.29
C LEU A 110 -22.84 -7.23 14.27
N TYR A 111 -23.59 -6.13 14.12
CA TYR A 111 -23.13 -4.88 13.53
C TYR A 111 -22.70 -3.95 14.64
N ARG A 112 -21.43 -3.58 14.68
CA ARG A 112 -20.84 -2.81 15.77
C ARG A 112 -20.11 -1.59 15.28
N GLY A 113 -20.06 -0.58 16.12
CA GLY A 113 -19.32 0.64 15.81
C GLY A 113 -19.28 1.60 16.98
N GLU A 114 -18.79 2.79 16.69
CA GLU A 114 -18.64 3.89 17.62
C GLU A 114 -18.97 5.20 16.91
N VAL A 115 -19.74 6.02 17.56
CA VAL A 115 -20.03 7.40 17.13
C VAL A 115 -19.38 8.34 18.14
N VAL A 116 -18.58 9.30 17.68
CA VAL A 116 -17.94 10.27 18.57
C VAL A 116 -18.73 11.58 18.55
N LEU A 117 -19.24 11.98 19.71
CA LEU A 117 -19.96 13.23 19.90
C LEU A 117 -18.98 14.34 20.27
N PRO A 118 -19.00 15.50 19.58
CA PRO A 118 -18.16 16.65 19.92
C PRO A 118 -18.63 17.40 21.16
N GLY A 119 -19.87 17.22 21.56
CA GLY A 119 -20.52 17.83 22.70
C GLY A 119 -21.61 16.95 23.28
N SER A 120 -22.24 17.36 24.38
CA SER A 120 -23.39 16.66 24.94
C SER A 120 -24.58 16.68 23.99
N ALA A 121 -25.42 15.64 24.02
CA ALA A 121 -26.64 15.53 23.25
C ALA A 121 -27.79 15.07 24.16
N ASP A 122 -28.93 15.72 24.07
CA ASP A 122 -30.11 15.35 24.86
C ASP A 122 -30.73 14.03 24.37
N ARG A 123 -30.53 13.72 23.10
CA ARG A 123 -31.00 12.49 22.47
C ARG A 123 -30.07 12.12 21.31
N LEU A 124 -29.78 10.85 21.21
CA LEU A 124 -29.05 10.29 20.04
C LEU A 124 -29.81 9.08 19.54
N THR A 125 -30.10 9.06 18.24
CA THR A 125 -30.65 7.87 17.56
C THR A 125 -29.64 7.39 16.55
N ILE A 126 -29.26 6.13 16.65
CA ILE A 126 -28.39 5.43 15.71
C ILE A 126 -29.24 4.40 14.97
N GLU A 127 -29.24 4.46 13.67
CA GLU A 127 -30.02 3.58 12.80
C GLU A 127 -29.10 2.83 11.84
N LEU A 128 -29.41 1.58 11.59
CA LEU A 128 -28.84 0.80 10.50
C LEU A 128 -29.81 0.82 9.31
N VAL A 129 -29.32 1.25 8.16
CA VAL A 129 -30.12 1.49 6.95
C VAL A 129 -29.59 0.60 5.84
N ASP A 130 -30.48 -0.07 5.11
CA ASP A 130 -30.12 -0.88 3.95
C ASP A 130 -29.83 -0.01 2.70
N ALA A 131 -29.47 -0.68 1.60
CA ALA A 131 -29.18 -0.01 0.33
C ALA A 131 -30.41 0.72 -0.27
N ASP A 132 -31.63 0.30 0.08
CA ASP A 132 -32.89 0.91 -0.37
C ASP A 132 -33.31 2.10 0.53
N GLY A 133 -32.53 2.40 1.58
CA GLY A 133 -32.84 3.49 2.51
C GLY A 133 -33.83 3.12 3.63
N ARG A 134 -34.15 1.83 3.79
CA ARG A 134 -35.07 1.37 4.84
C ARG A 134 -34.26 1.17 6.14
N VAL A 135 -34.86 1.57 7.25
CA VAL A 135 -34.30 1.32 8.58
C VAL A 135 -34.47 -0.16 8.91
N VAL A 136 -33.35 -0.85 9.09
CA VAL A 136 -33.31 -2.28 9.45
C VAL A 136 -33.38 -2.44 10.96
N ASP A 137 -32.67 -1.58 11.68
CA ASP A 137 -32.64 -1.57 13.14
C ASP A 137 -32.34 -0.16 13.66
N SER A 138 -32.74 0.16 14.88
CA SER A 138 -32.51 1.47 15.48
C SER A 138 -32.38 1.40 16.98
N SER A 139 -31.57 2.28 17.55
CA SER A 139 -31.44 2.46 19.00
C SER A 139 -31.45 3.95 19.31
N THR A 140 -32.22 4.32 20.32
CA THR A 140 -32.33 5.71 20.80
C THR A 140 -31.84 5.75 22.24
N SER A 141 -30.87 6.59 22.50
CA SER A 141 -30.36 6.90 23.83
C SER A 141 -30.85 8.27 24.28
N GLY A 142 -31.04 8.45 25.58
CA GLY A 142 -31.33 9.73 26.20
C GLY A 142 -30.11 10.67 26.20
N SER A 143 -30.03 11.52 27.22
CA SER A 143 -28.92 12.46 27.38
C SER A 143 -27.57 11.74 27.46
N LEU A 144 -26.63 12.17 26.61
CA LEU A 144 -25.27 11.66 26.50
C LEU A 144 -24.27 12.81 26.64
N GLU A 145 -23.14 12.53 27.25
CA GLU A 145 -22.01 13.44 27.31
C GLU A 145 -21.18 13.38 26.02
N ALA A 146 -20.31 14.39 25.85
CA ALA A 146 -19.32 14.39 24.77
C ALA A 146 -18.39 13.17 24.86
N GLY A 147 -18.06 12.57 23.73
CA GLY A 147 -17.13 11.45 23.65
C GLY A 147 -17.61 10.28 22.79
N PRO A 148 -16.93 9.14 22.88
CA PRO A 148 -17.26 7.96 22.09
C PRO A 148 -18.50 7.25 22.65
N VAL A 149 -19.48 7.04 21.78
CA VAL A 149 -20.72 6.29 22.05
C VAL A 149 -20.68 4.99 21.25
N PRO A 150 -20.42 3.85 21.89
CA PRO A 150 -20.40 2.57 21.21
C PRO A 150 -21.83 2.10 20.91
N PHE A 151 -22.01 1.40 19.78
CA PHE A 151 -23.28 0.75 19.44
C PHE A 151 -23.05 -0.70 19.01
N ALA A 152 -24.08 -1.53 19.22
CA ALA A 152 -24.12 -2.91 18.74
C ALA A 152 -25.55 -3.31 18.43
N PHE A 153 -25.80 -3.78 17.22
CA PHE A 153 -27.08 -4.32 16.77
C PHE A 153 -26.92 -5.81 16.46
N LYS A 154 -27.81 -6.64 16.98
CA LYS A 154 -27.79 -8.08 16.77
C LYS A 154 -28.79 -8.44 15.66
N SER A 155 -28.28 -8.95 14.53
CA SER A 155 -29.11 -9.42 13.43
C SER A 155 -29.20 -10.94 13.47
N VAL A 156 -30.35 -11.46 13.90
CA VAL A 156 -30.64 -12.89 13.96
C VAL A 156 -31.99 -13.17 13.34
N ASP A 157 -32.18 -14.40 12.88
CA ASP A 157 -33.47 -14.91 12.44
C ASP A 157 -34.34 -15.34 13.63
N GLU A 158 -35.54 -15.88 13.34
CA GLU A 158 -36.50 -16.38 14.33
C GLU A 158 -35.94 -17.55 15.16
N ASN A 159 -34.92 -18.24 14.66
CA ASN A 159 -34.24 -19.36 15.32
C ASN A 159 -32.99 -18.92 16.09
N GLY A 160 -32.70 -17.62 16.13
CA GLY A 160 -31.53 -17.05 16.78
C GLY A 160 -30.22 -17.22 16.00
N GLN A 161 -30.27 -17.66 14.74
CA GLN A 161 -29.11 -17.77 13.88
C GLN A 161 -28.73 -16.40 13.27
N PRO A 162 -27.45 -16.12 13.06
CA PRO A 162 -27.02 -14.89 12.43
C PRO A 162 -27.65 -14.68 11.04
N LEU A 163 -28.39 -13.60 10.88
CA LEU A 163 -29.02 -13.21 9.61
C LEU A 163 -28.20 -12.09 8.95
N ASN A 164 -27.41 -12.47 7.95
CA ASN A 164 -26.60 -11.49 7.22
C ASN A 164 -27.49 -10.69 6.28
N ARG A 165 -27.60 -9.39 6.55
CA ARG A 165 -28.33 -8.41 5.73
C ARG A 165 -27.43 -7.61 4.81
N GLY A 166 -26.18 -8.07 4.62
CA GLY A 166 -25.18 -7.35 3.83
C GLY A 166 -24.57 -6.16 4.59
N ASN A 167 -24.03 -5.22 3.84
CA ASN A 167 -23.51 -3.99 4.40
C ASN A 167 -24.67 -3.03 4.69
N LEU A 168 -24.67 -2.47 5.89
CA LEU A 168 -25.69 -1.49 6.33
C LEU A 168 -25.02 -0.14 6.57
N LYS A 169 -25.73 0.93 6.25
CA LYS A 169 -25.24 2.28 6.52
C LYS A 169 -25.66 2.73 7.91
N VAL A 170 -24.73 3.29 8.66
CA VAL A 170 -24.98 3.90 9.97
C VAL A 170 -25.47 5.33 9.75
N ARG A 171 -26.68 5.60 10.17
CA ARG A 171 -27.28 6.95 10.17
C ARG A 171 -27.46 7.41 11.61
N VAL A 172 -27.01 8.62 11.88
CA VAL A 172 -27.10 9.24 13.20
C VAL A 172 -28.01 10.43 13.13
N SER A 173 -28.93 10.55 14.10
CA SER A 173 -29.83 11.70 14.25
C SER A 173 -29.94 12.11 15.72
N GLY A 174 -30.33 13.37 15.94
CA GLY A 174 -30.35 14.00 17.27
C GLY A 174 -29.07 14.74 17.63
N ALA A 175 -27.92 14.38 17.04
CA ALA A 175 -26.66 15.10 17.14
C ALA A 175 -25.82 14.91 15.88
N ILE A 176 -24.89 15.83 15.63
CA ILE A 176 -23.94 15.71 14.51
C ILE A 176 -22.64 15.11 15.08
N PRO A 177 -22.26 13.87 14.68
CA PRO A 177 -21.04 13.26 15.17
C PRO A 177 -19.82 13.90 14.54
N SER A 178 -18.72 14.00 15.29
CA SER A 178 -17.41 14.38 14.76
C SER A 178 -16.79 13.27 13.93
N SER A 179 -17.08 12.00 14.24
CA SER A 179 -16.69 10.83 13.47
C SER A 179 -17.57 9.64 13.77
N THR A 180 -17.75 8.78 12.77
CA THR A 180 -18.33 7.44 12.90
C THR A 180 -17.27 6.44 12.51
N SER A 181 -17.19 5.34 13.25
CA SER A 181 -16.29 4.21 12.96
C SER A 181 -17.06 2.91 13.15
N THR A 182 -16.77 1.92 12.32
CA THR A 182 -17.46 0.62 12.36
C THR A 182 -16.45 -0.52 12.47
N TRP A 183 -16.85 -1.59 13.14
CA TRP A 183 -16.08 -2.80 13.20
C TRP A 183 -16.30 -3.63 11.95
N LEU A 184 -15.22 -3.92 11.23
CA LEU A 184 -15.26 -4.62 9.95
C LEU A 184 -14.42 -5.89 10.02
N PRO A 185 -14.95 -7.05 9.58
CA PRO A 185 -14.16 -8.26 9.47
C PRO A 185 -13.15 -8.14 8.32
N VAL A 186 -11.90 -8.53 8.58
CA VAL A 186 -10.84 -8.53 7.57
C VAL A 186 -10.80 -9.89 6.88
N SER A 187 -11.04 -9.91 5.57
CA SER A 187 -11.03 -11.13 4.76
C SER A 187 -9.69 -11.42 4.11
N ALA A 188 -8.93 -10.40 3.79
CA ALA A 188 -7.62 -10.53 3.15
C ALA A 188 -6.78 -9.25 3.35
N VAL A 189 -5.49 -9.37 3.08
CA VAL A 189 -4.54 -8.25 3.04
C VAL A 189 -3.92 -8.12 1.66
N GLY A 190 -3.48 -6.94 1.32
CA GLY A 190 -2.82 -6.65 0.06
C GLY A 190 -1.84 -5.50 0.19
N VAL A 191 -1.17 -5.18 -0.91
CA VAL A 191 -0.29 -4.01 -0.99
C VAL A 191 -1.09 -2.86 -1.58
N SER A 192 -0.90 -1.67 -1.04
CA SER A 192 -1.50 -0.44 -1.59
C SER A 192 -1.01 -0.21 -3.02
N LYS A 193 -1.87 0.37 -3.86
CA LYS A 193 -1.50 0.75 -5.23
C LYS A 193 -0.33 1.74 -5.29
N SER A 194 -0.12 2.51 -4.24
CA SER A 194 1.04 3.40 -4.09
C SER A 194 2.34 2.67 -3.76
N GLY A 195 2.30 1.35 -3.50
CA GLY A 195 3.47 0.54 -3.15
C GLY A 195 4.03 0.78 -1.75
N SER A 196 3.46 1.71 -0.98
CA SER A 196 4.05 2.16 0.30
C SER A 196 3.31 1.70 1.56
N GLY A 197 2.20 0.95 1.44
CA GLY A 197 1.39 0.53 2.58
C GLY A 197 0.74 -0.83 2.40
N ALA A 198 0.27 -1.41 3.51
CA ALA A 198 -0.60 -2.58 3.48
C ALA A 198 -2.07 -2.15 3.58
N ILE A 199 -2.92 -2.79 2.81
CA ILE A 199 -4.36 -2.58 2.80
C ILE A 199 -5.07 -3.82 3.34
N LEU A 200 -6.14 -3.58 4.07
CA LEU A 200 -7.06 -4.61 4.55
C LEU A 200 -8.28 -4.65 3.62
N LYS A 201 -8.64 -5.83 3.16
CA LYS A 201 -9.89 -6.05 2.42
C LYS A 201 -11.00 -6.37 3.41
N THR A 202 -12.04 -5.55 3.39
CA THR A 202 -13.21 -5.67 4.25
C THR A 202 -14.48 -5.62 3.40
N PRO A 203 -15.63 -6.00 3.93
CA PRO A 203 -16.91 -5.84 3.24
C PRO A 203 -17.23 -4.38 2.87
N ALA A 204 -16.75 -3.41 3.65
CA ALA A 204 -16.93 -1.97 3.33
C ALA A 204 -15.94 -1.44 2.29
N GLY A 205 -14.99 -2.28 1.81
CA GLY A 205 -13.98 -1.90 0.83
C GLY A 205 -12.55 -2.10 1.32
N GLN A 206 -11.62 -1.43 0.66
CA GLN A 206 -10.21 -1.46 1.02
C GLN A 206 -9.89 -0.32 2.00
N ILE A 207 -9.19 -0.65 3.07
CA ILE A 207 -8.82 0.28 4.15
C ILE A 207 -7.31 0.19 4.35
N ASP A 208 -6.65 1.34 4.51
CA ASP A 208 -5.23 1.35 4.85
C ASP A 208 -5.04 0.91 6.31
N VAL A 209 -4.01 0.11 6.58
CA VAL A 209 -3.68 -0.32 7.95
C VAL A 209 -3.42 0.87 8.87
N ALA A 210 -2.94 2.00 8.33
CA ALA A 210 -2.70 3.21 9.09
C ALA A 210 -4.00 3.86 9.62
N ASP A 211 -5.14 3.62 8.96
CA ASP A 211 -6.45 4.19 9.32
C ASP A 211 -7.25 3.31 10.30
N VAL A 212 -6.65 2.21 10.72
CA VAL A 212 -7.31 1.21 11.57
C VAL A 212 -6.89 1.38 13.02
N ARG A 213 -7.87 1.37 13.91
CA ARG A 213 -7.64 1.18 15.33
C ARG A 213 -7.74 -0.32 15.63
N GLY A 214 -6.66 -0.89 16.21
CA GLY A 214 -6.62 -2.30 16.58
C GLY A 214 -7.63 -2.64 17.66
N ASP A 215 -7.90 -3.95 17.76
CA ASP A 215 -8.79 -4.57 18.75
C ASP A 215 -8.40 -4.15 20.18
N ARG A 216 -9.06 -3.11 20.70
CA ARG A 216 -9.12 -2.92 22.15
C ARG A 216 -10.32 -3.71 22.63
N PRO A 217 -10.16 -4.57 23.65
CA PRO A 217 -11.28 -5.31 24.21
C PRO A 217 -12.36 -4.31 24.62
N VAL A 218 -13.51 -4.44 23.99
CA VAL A 218 -14.67 -3.58 24.22
C VAL A 218 -15.03 -3.71 25.71
N ARG A 219 -14.92 -2.62 26.46
CA ARG A 219 -15.52 -2.55 27.79
C ARG A 219 -16.99 -2.96 27.64
N LYS A 220 -17.44 -3.85 28.55
CA LYS A 220 -18.78 -4.45 28.54
C LYS A 220 -19.84 -3.46 28.06
N PHE A 221 -20.51 -3.81 26.96
CA PHE A 221 -21.70 -3.09 26.53
C PHE A 221 -22.74 -3.16 27.63
N GLN A 222 -23.10 -2.03 28.22
CA GLN A 222 -24.33 -1.95 28.97
C GLN A 222 -25.47 -1.98 27.95
N ARG A 223 -26.30 -3.03 28.03
CA ARG A 223 -27.60 -3.01 27.37
C ARG A 223 -28.38 -1.81 27.90
N ILE A 224 -28.64 -0.88 27.02
CA ILE A 224 -29.62 0.18 27.25
C ILE A 224 -30.97 -0.35 26.81
#